data_e5046361a8a3b0fa0347b792f553793c
#
_entry.id   e5046361a8a3b0fa0347b792f553793c
#
_cell.length_a   1.000
_cell.length_b   1.000
_cell.length_c   1.000
_cell.angle_alpha   90.00
_cell.angle_beta   90.00
_cell.angle_gamma   90.00
#
_symmetry.space_group_name_H-M   'P 1'
#
loop_
_entity.id
_entity.type
_entity.pdbx_description
1 polymer ?
#
loop_
_entity_poly.entity_id
_entity_poly.type
_entity_poly.pdbx_seq_one_letter_code
_entity_poly.pdbx_strand_id
1 'polypeptide(L)'
;MRKACLALIPVVIFADPTTAAPDHGWAYYGGDQGGRHYSQATQINTDNVAELDVAWVFRSGDVATYADAMENTSTQSTPILLPVEAGQSLLYCTPFNRVIALDPATGKQRWSFDPQIDRRGSRPFRCRGVSYAEEHRVEMGSACRYRIFTATHDRRLLALDALNGELCKDFGDKGAVRLDASADYAPGEVSSSAAPVVANGVVVVGSSVVDFVRSKTPRGTVKALSSLDGALLWEFDPLLGHENSGSANVWSQMSVDEQHQLVYLPT
;
A
#
# COMPACT_ATOMS: atom_id res chain seq x y z
N MET A 1 -21.93 -74.31 -28.79
CA MET A 1 -21.85 -72.87 -29.07
C MET A 1 -21.99 -72.11 -27.76
N ARG A 2 -20.90 -71.67 -27.15
CA ARG A 2 -20.90 -70.85 -25.88
C ARG A 2 -20.84 -69.38 -26.26
N LYS A 3 -21.88 -68.61 -25.95
CA LYS A 3 -21.93 -67.16 -26.16
C LYS A 3 -21.18 -66.54 -24.99
N ALA A 4 -20.10 -65.84 -25.30
CA ALA A 4 -19.38 -64.98 -24.30
C ALA A 4 -20.12 -63.64 -24.23
N CYS A 5 -20.61 -63.27 -23.01
CA CYS A 5 -21.10 -61.94 -22.71
C CYS A 5 -19.91 -61.05 -22.34
N LEU A 6 -19.62 -60.05 -23.14
CA LEU A 6 -18.69 -58.97 -22.82
C LEU A 6 -19.44 -57.99 -21.90
N ALA A 7 -19.02 -57.88 -20.65
CA ALA A 7 -19.49 -56.81 -19.74
C ALA A 7 -18.65 -55.56 -19.95
N LEU A 8 -19.25 -54.48 -20.46
CA LEU A 8 -18.67 -53.15 -20.50
C LEU A 8 -18.71 -52.54 -19.10
N ILE A 9 -17.56 -52.39 -18.49
CA ILE A 9 -17.42 -51.64 -17.23
C ILE A 9 -17.32 -50.14 -17.60
N PRO A 10 -18.22 -49.27 -17.12
CA PRO A 10 -18.09 -47.84 -17.33
C PRO A 10 -16.90 -47.32 -16.52
N VAL A 11 -15.91 -46.74 -17.18
CA VAL A 11 -14.84 -45.97 -16.55
C VAL A 11 -15.46 -44.66 -16.10
N VAL A 12 -15.72 -44.51 -14.80
CA VAL A 12 -16.05 -43.22 -14.17
C VAL A 12 -14.76 -42.44 -14.02
N ILE A 13 -14.54 -41.47 -14.89
CA ILE A 13 -13.46 -40.46 -14.71
C ILE A 13 -13.93 -39.55 -13.60
N PHE A 14 -13.40 -39.72 -12.39
CA PHE A 14 -13.47 -38.71 -11.36
C PHE A 14 -12.60 -37.54 -11.84
N ALA A 15 -13.22 -36.43 -12.19
CA ALA A 15 -12.49 -35.16 -12.29
C ALA A 15 -11.91 -34.87 -10.92
N ASP A 16 -10.60 -34.84 -10.83
CA ASP A 16 -9.91 -34.36 -9.61
C ASP A 16 -10.47 -32.97 -9.25
N PRO A 17 -10.82 -32.72 -7.99
CA PRO A 17 -11.13 -31.35 -7.60
C PRO A 17 -9.92 -30.51 -7.94
N THR A 18 -10.12 -29.57 -8.87
CA THR A 18 -9.12 -28.57 -9.22
C THR A 18 -8.58 -27.98 -7.93
N THR A 19 -7.36 -28.35 -7.56
CA THR A 19 -6.61 -27.64 -6.52
C THR A 19 -6.57 -26.20 -6.98
N ALA A 20 -7.24 -25.32 -6.25
CA ALA A 20 -7.17 -23.89 -6.49
C ALA A 20 -5.68 -23.55 -6.66
N ALA A 21 -5.34 -22.86 -7.73
CA ALA A 21 -3.97 -22.40 -7.92
C ALA A 21 -3.54 -21.66 -6.63
N PRO A 22 -2.32 -21.88 -6.11
CA PRO A 22 -1.89 -21.21 -4.91
C PRO A 22 -2.10 -19.70 -5.08
N ASP A 23 -2.65 -19.05 -4.07
CA ASP A 23 -2.85 -17.61 -4.07
C ASP A 23 -1.46 -16.94 -4.18
N HIS A 24 -1.11 -16.51 -5.37
CA HIS A 24 0.13 -15.79 -5.65
C HIS A 24 -0.03 -14.30 -5.32
N GLY A 25 -0.78 -13.95 -4.25
CA GLY A 25 -1.09 -12.60 -3.87
C GLY A 25 0.08 -11.64 -3.97
N TRP A 26 -0.21 -10.35 -4.07
CA TRP A 26 0.75 -9.26 -4.08
C TRP A 26 0.34 -8.23 -3.03
N ALA A 27 0.20 -8.68 -1.76
CA ALA A 27 -0.36 -7.88 -0.68
C ALA A 27 0.58 -6.76 -0.18
N TYR A 28 1.84 -6.77 -0.60
CA TYR A 28 2.86 -5.79 -0.21
C TYR A 28 3.45 -5.09 -1.42
N TYR A 29 3.99 -3.90 -1.23
CA TYR A 29 4.61 -3.07 -2.28
C TYR A 29 5.61 -3.84 -3.15
N GLY A 30 6.47 -4.66 -2.55
CA GLY A 30 7.47 -5.47 -3.24
C GLY A 30 7.08 -6.95 -3.41
N GLY A 31 5.79 -7.28 -3.32
CA GLY A 31 5.29 -8.66 -3.35
C GLY A 31 5.30 -9.32 -1.97
N ASP A 32 6.37 -9.14 -1.22
CA ASP A 32 6.53 -9.57 0.17
C ASP A 32 7.13 -8.46 1.05
N GLN A 33 7.20 -8.68 2.36
CA GLN A 33 7.74 -7.73 3.33
C GLN A 33 9.22 -7.40 3.11
N GLY A 34 10.00 -8.31 2.56
CA GLY A 34 11.40 -8.10 2.19
C GLY A 34 11.59 -7.28 0.92
N GLY A 35 10.52 -7.07 0.14
CA GLY A 35 10.56 -6.27 -1.09
C GLY A 35 11.31 -6.96 -2.23
N ARG A 36 11.21 -8.27 -2.38
CA ARG A 36 11.96 -9.05 -3.37
C ARG A 36 11.51 -8.84 -4.82
N HIS A 37 10.32 -8.29 -5.05
CA HIS A 37 9.73 -8.09 -6.38
C HIS A 37 9.68 -9.38 -7.23
N TYR A 38 9.42 -10.52 -6.58
CA TYR A 38 9.38 -11.82 -7.20
C TYR A 38 7.99 -12.45 -7.07
N SER A 39 7.42 -12.91 -8.18
CA SER A 39 6.18 -13.69 -8.22
C SER A 39 6.49 -15.15 -8.52
N GLN A 40 5.81 -16.06 -7.82
CA GLN A 40 5.85 -17.51 -8.12
C GLN A 40 4.86 -17.90 -9.23
N ALA A 41 4.05 -16.96 -9.75
CA ALA A 41 3.12 -17.19 -10.82
C ALA A 41 3.86 -17.59 -12.11
N THR A 42 3.40 -18.64 -12.79
CA THR A 42 4.04 -19.23 -13.98
C THR A 42 3.18 -19.13 -15.23
N GLN A 43 1.98 -18.55 -15.14
CA GLN A 43 1.06 -18.44 -16.28
C GLN A 43 1.62 -17.58 -17.41
N ILE A 44 2.38 -16.52 -17.05
CA ILE A 44 3.12 -15.68 -18.03
C ILE A 44 4.56 -16.14 -18.03
N ASN A 45 5.10 -16.46 -19.21
CA ASN A 45 6.44 -16.98 -19.41
C ASN A 45 7.00 -16.53 -20.77
N THR A 46 8.20 -16.94 -21.13
CA THR A 46 8.85 -16.55 -22.37
C THR A 46 8.11 -16.96 -23.63
N ASP A 47 7.26 -17.98 -23.56
CA ASP A 47 6.58 -18.53 -24.74
C ASP A 47 5.27 -17.77 -25.06
N ASN A 48 4.68 -17.08 -24.06
CA ASN A 48 3.39 -16.41 -24.24
C ASN A 48 3.40 -14.91 -23.87
N VAL A 49 4.48 -14.36 -23.34
CA VAL A 49 4.54 -12.94 -22.94
C VAL A 49 4.31 -11.97 -24.11
N ALA A 50 4.66 -12.37 -25.33
CA ALA A 50 4.44 -11.59 -26.55
C ALA A 50 2.95 -11.56 -27.01
N GLU A 51 2.11 -12.44 -26.46
CA GLU A 51 0.70 -12.55 -26.77
C GLU A 51 -0.22 -11.80 -25.79
N LEU A 52 0.38 -11.06 -24.84
CA LEU A 52 -0.39 -10.30 -23.86
C LEU A 52 -1.11 -9.12 -24.51
N ASP A 53 -2.41 -9.03 -24.24
CA ASP A 53 -3.25 -7.91 -24.60
C ASP A 53 -3.74 -7.12 -23.39
N VAL A 54 -4.19 -5.86 -23.62
CA VAL A 54 -4.76 -5.01 -22.58
C VAL A 54 -6.13 -5.55 -22.15
N ALA A 55 -6.23 -6.11 -20.96
CA ALA A 55 -7.48 -6.62 -20.43
C ALA A 55 -8.49 -5.49 -20.11
N TRP A 56 -8.03 -4.40 -19.52
CA TRP A 56 -8.84 -3.23 -19.19
C TRP A 56 -7.95 -1.99 -18.94
N VAL A 57 -8.58 -0.82 -18.97
CA VAL A 57 -7.95 0.47 -18.64
C VAL A 57 -8.83 1.20 -17.64
N PHE A 58 -8.25 1.63 -16.52
CA PHE A 58 -8.92 2.49 -15.54
C PHE A 58 -8.39 3.92 -15.62
N ARG A 59 -9.29 4.90 -15.50
CA ARG A 59 -8.94 6.34 -15.43
C ARG A 59 -9.40 6.90 -14.10
N SER A 60 -8.46 7.37 -13.27
CA SER A 60 -8.73 7.88 -11.92
C SER A 60 -9.62 9.14 -11.90
N GLY A 61 -9.64 9.90 -12.98
CA GLY A 61 -10.33 11.18 -13.04
C GLY A 61 -9.54 12.35 -12.48
N ASP A 62 -8.31 12.15 -12.02
CA ASP A 62 -7.48 13.20 -11.41
C ASP A 62 -7.23 14.39 -12.34
N VAL A 63 -7.06 14.13 -13.64
CA VAL A 63 -6.88 15.18 -14.65
C VAL A 63 -8.03 16.18 -14.66
N ALA A 64 -9.26 15.72 -14.47
CA ALA A 64 -10.43 16.59 -14.41
C ALA A 64 -10.60 17.24 -13.03
N THR A 65 -10.31 16.48 -11.96
CA THR A 65 -10.55 16.92 -10.56
C THR A 65 -9.49 17.93 -10.09
N TYR A 66 -8.23 17.75 -10.50
CA TYR A 66 -7.07 18.50 -10.03
C TYR A 66 -6.29 19.15 -11.18
N ALA A 67 -7.00 19.65 -12.20
CA ALA A 67 -6.40 20.20 -13.42
C ALA A 67 -5.38 21.32 -13.13
N ASP A 68 -5.61 22.10 -12.08
CA ASP A 68 -4.75 23.19 -11.61
C ASP A 68 -3.39 22.73 -11.05
N ALA A 69 -3.26 21.47 -10.70
CA ALA A 69 -2.07 20.93 -10.05
C ALA A 69 -1.40 19.79 -10.83
N MET A 70 -1.93 19.40 -12.00
CA MET A 70 -1.44 18.24 -12.75
C MET A 70 0.01 18.38 -13.22
N GLU A 71 0.47 19.58 -13.56
CA GLU A 71 1.86 19.83 -13.98
C GLU A 71 2.87 19.50 -12.87
N ASN A 72 2.42 19.50 -11.62
CA ASN A 72 3.25 19.23 -10.45
C ASN A 72 2.95 17.84 -9.86
N THR A 73 2.75 16.82 -10.68
CA THR A 73 2.46 15.46 -10.24
C THR A 73 3.42 14.43 -10.83
N SER A 74 3.52 13.30 -10.15
CA SER A 74 4.24 12.12 -10.64
C SER A 74 3.51 10.85 -10.22
N THR A 75 3.03 10.09 -11.20
CA THR A 75 2.40 8.78 -10.95
C THR A 75 3.48 7.73 -10.72
N GLN A 76 3.60 7.25 -9.50
CA GLN A 76 4.65 6.31 -9.07
C GLN A 76 4.09 5.14 -8.26
N SER A 77 2.78 4.97 -8.21
CA SER A 77 2.15 3.95 -7.38
C SER A 77 2.39 2.54 -7.92
N THR A 78 2.82 1.65 -7.04
CA THR A 78 2.79 0.20 -7.27
C THR A 78 1.50 -0.34 -6.66
N PRO A 79 0.61 -0.94 -7.45
CA PRO A 79 -0.61 -1.57 -6.93
C PRO A 79 -0.30 -2.78 -6.05
N ILE A 80 -1.17 -3.02 -5.06
CA ILE A 80 -1.18 -4.26 -4.27
C ILE A 80 -2.48 -5.03 -4.53
N LEU A 81 -2.40 -6.35 -4.48
CA LEU A 81 -3.56 -7.23 -4.57
C LEU A 81 -3.85 -7.82 -3.20
N LEU A 82 -5.01 -7.51 -2.65
CA LEU A 82 -5.41 -7.99 -1.33
C LEU A 82 -5.73 -9.49 -1.35
N PRO A 83 -5.53 -10.20 -0.22
CA PRO A 83 -5.99 -11.57 -0.07
C PRO A 83 -7.52 -11.67 -0.17
N VAL A 84 -8.01 -12.87 -0.41
CA VAL A 84 -9.44 -13.16 -0.62
C VAL A 84 -10.27 -12.72 0.58
N GLU A 85 -9.78 -12.96 1.79
CA GLU A 85 -10.45 -12.62 3.05
C GLU A 85 -10.64 -11.10 3.21
N ALA A 86 -9.73 -10.31 2.63
CA ALA A 86 -9.79 -8.84 2.60
C ALA A 86 -10.45 -8.30 1.32
N GLY A 87 -11.23 -9.14 0.61
CA GLY A 87 -12.04 -8.75 -0.54
C GLY A 87 -11.34 -8.79 -1.89
N GLN A 88 -10.09 -9.26 -1.99
CA GLN A 88 -9.36 -9.47 -3.25
C GLN A 88 -9.41 -8.25 -4.20
N SER A 89 -9.27 -7.04 -3.65
CA SER A 89 -9.23 -5.81 -4.43
C SER A 89 -7.82 -5.49 -4.89
N LEU A 90 -7.69 -4.97 -6.12
CA LEU A 90 -6.47 -4.32 -6.58
C LEU A 90 -6.48 -2.88 -6.09
N LEU A 91 -5.54 -2.52 -5.23
CA LEU A 91 -5.45 -1.21 -4.59
C LEU A 91 -4.24 -0.43 -5.08
N TYR A 92 -4.45 0.86 -5.32
CA TYR A 92 -3.37 1.80 -5.57
C TYR A 92 -3.74 3.20 -5.08
N CYS A 93 -2.76 4.11 -5.02
CA CYS A 93 -2.99 5.51 -4.73
C CYS A 93 -2.67 6.40 -5.94
N THR A 94 -3.39 7.51 -6.06
CA THR A 94 -3.07 8.54 -7.06
C THR A 94 -2.04 9.54 -6.51
N PRO A 95 -1.44 10.41 -7.34
CA PRO A 95 -0.54 11.46 -6.85
C PRO A 95 -1.11 12.32 -5.73
N PHE A 96 -2.43 12.53 -5.72
CA PHE A 96 -3.15 13.29 -4.68
C PHE A 96 -3.55 12.43 -3.45
N ASN A 97 -2.92 11.26 -3.29
CA ASN A 97 -3.17 10.29 -2.21
C ASN A 97 -4.61 9.75 -2.16
N ARG A 98 -5.39 9.88 -3.24
CA ARG A 98 -6.65 9.16 -3.32
C ARG A 98 -6.37 7.66 -3.37
N VAL A 99 -7.02 6.88 -2.53
CA VAL A 99 -6.93 5.42 -2.53
C VAL A 99 -8.08 4.87 -3.36
N ILE A 100 -7.77 3.97 -4.29
CA ILE A 100 -8.75 3.41 -5.22
C ILE A 100 -8.64 1.89 -5.18
N ALA A 101 -9.78 1.24 -4.99
CA ALA A 101 -9.93 -0.20 -5.04
C ALA A 101 -10.65 -0.62 -6.32
N LEU A 102 -10.04 -1.52 -7.06
CA LEU A 102 -10.56 -2.04 -8.31
C LEU A 102 -10.84 -3.54 -8.20
N ASP A 103 -11.77 -4.00 -8.96
CA ASP A 103 -11.92 -5.41 -9.27
C ASP A 103 -10.75 -5.83 -10.20
N PRO A 104 -9.90 -6.79 -9.81
CA PRO A 104 -8.70 -7.12 -10.58
C PRO A 104 -9.00 -7.73 -11.95
N ALA A 105 -10.13 -8.42 -12.12
CA ALA A 105 -10.51 -9.05 -13.37
C ALA A 105 -11.10 -8.07 -14.39
N THR A 106 -11.82 -7.05 -13.94
CA THR A 106 -12.60 -6.17 -14.81
C THR A 106 -12.15 -4.72 -14.81
N GLY A 107 -11.28 -4.31 -13.88
CA GLY A 107 -10.87 -2.93 -13.69
C GLY A 107 -11.97 -2.00 -13.16
N LYS A 108 -13.15 -2.54 -12.80
CA LYS A 108 -14.23 -1.73 -12.24
C LYS A 108 -13.90 -1.24 -10.84
N GLN A 109 -14.15 0.04 -10.58
CA GLN A 109 -13.98 0.59 -9.24
C GLN A 109 -14.98 -0.03 -8.27
N ARG A 110 -14.47 -0.55 -7.15
CA ARG A 110 -15.27 -1.04 -6.03
C ARG A 110 -15.56 0.08 -5.03
N TRP A 111 -14.51 0.83 -4.66
CA TRP A 111 -14.60 2.02 -3.84
C TRP A 111 -13.44 2.98 -4.12
N SER A 112 -13.54 4.20 -3.65
CA SER A 112 -12.44 5.17 -3.61
C SER A 112 -12.58 6.08 -2.41
N PHE A 113 -11.44 6.50 -1.88
CA PHE A 113 -11.34 7.44 -0.77
C PHE A 113 -10.47 8.63 -1.20
N ASP A 114 -10.94 9.85 -0.97
CA ASP A 114 -10.21 11.08 -1.19
C ASP A 114 -9.85 11.73 0.15
N PRO A 115 -8.57 11.77 0.54
CA PRO A 115 -8.14 12.38 1.80
C PRO A 115 -8.24 13.89 1.81
N GLN A 116 -8.53 14.53 0.67
CA GLN A 116 -8.56 15.99 0.51
C GLN A 116 -7.30 16.63 1.12
N ILE A 117 -6.14 16.28 0.56
CA ILE A 117 -4.84 16.74 1.06
C ILE A 117 -4.70 18.26 0.98
N ASP A 118 -3.98 18.84 1.94
CA ASP A 118 -3.50 20.22 1.83
C ASP A 118 -2.47 20.30 0.69
N ARG A 119 -2.81 21.05 -0.36
CA ARG A 119 -1.98 21.19 -1.57
C ARG A 119 -1.07 22.41 -1.56
N ARG A 120 -0.97 23.11 -0.43
CA ARG A 120 -0.03 24.23 -0.30
C ARG A 120 1.42 23.75 -0.33
N GLY A 121 2.29 24.57 -0.88
CA GLY A 121 3.71 24.25 -1.04
C GLY A 121 4.07 23.95 -2.50
N SER A 122 5.37 23.83 -2.76
CA SER A 122 5.94 23.72 -4.12
C SER A 122 6.39 22.31 -4.50
N ARG A 123 6.16 21.31 -3.65
CA ARG A 123 6.64 19.94 -3.94
C ARG A 123 5.71 19.20 -4.89
N PRO A 124 6.26 18.38 -5.79
CA PRO A 124 5.45 17.51 -6.63
C PRO A 124 4.61 16.53 -5.79
N PHE A 125 3.33 16.43 -6.13
CA PHE A 125 2.44 15.43 -5.55
C PHE A 125 2.79 14.04 -6.07
N ARG A 126 2.94 13.10 -5.16
CA ARG A 126 3.24 11.71 -5.50
C ARG A 126 2.79 10.75 -4.39
N CYS A 127 2.38 9.58 -4.79
CA CYS A 127 2.15 8.45 -3.91
C CYS A 127 2.77 7.20 -4.55
N ARG A 128 3.55 6.43 -3.80
CA ARG A 128 4.18 5.21 -4.31
C ARG A 128 3.39 3.95 -4.00
N GLY A 129 2.48 4.00 -3.04
CA GLY A 129 1.64 2.86 -2.70
C GLY A 129 0.91 3.02 -1.39
N VAL A 130 0.11 2.03 -1.08
CA VAL A 130 -0.59 1.84 0.18
C VAL A 130 -0.12 0.53 0.80
N SER A 131 -0.43 0.29 2.08
CA SER A 131 -0.06 -0.93 2.77
C SER A 131 -1.27 -1.59 3.40
N TYR A 132 -1.28 -2.91 3.34
CA TYR A 132 -2.31 -3.75 3.91
C TYR A 132 -1.84 -4.38 5.22
N ALA A 133 -2.74 -4.52 6.17
CA ALA A 133 -2.57 -5.38 7.33
C ALA A 133 -3.91 -5.96 7.80
N GLU A 134 -3.85 -7.17 8.32
CA GLU A 134 -4.91 -7.74 9.13
C GLU A 134 -4.67 -7.36 10.60
N GLU A 135 -5.65 -6.71 11.22
CA GLU A 135 -5.56 -6.32 12.62
C GLU A 135 -6.17 -7.42 13.51
N HIS A 136 -5.33 -8.36 13.93
CA HIS A 136 -5.76 -9.55 14.67
C HIS A 136 -6.40 -9.25 16.04
N ARG A 137 -6.23 -8.05 16.58
CA ARG A 137 -6.86 -7.60 17.83
C ARG A 137 -8.31 -7.12 17.63
N VAL A 138 -8.75 -6.93 16.39
CA VAL A 138 -10.14 -6.65 16.03
C VAL A 138 -10.86 -7.97 15.77
N GLU A 139 -12.12 -8.10 16.23
CA GLU A 139 -12.91 -9.31 16.05
C GLU A 139 -13.16 -9.62 14.57
N MET A 140 -13.16 -10.91 14.22
CA MET A 140 -13.44 -11.37 12.87
C MET A 140 -14.83 -10.92 12.41
N GLY A 141 -14.92 -10.37 11.21
CA GLY A 141 -16.17 -9.84 10.63
C GLY A 141 -16.52 -8.41 11.08
N SER A 142 -15.75 -7.83 12.00
CA SER A 142 -15.93 -6.43 12.39
C SER A 142 -15.28 -5.48 11.39
N ALA A 143 -15.79 -4.26 11.31
CA ALA A 143 -15.18 -3.18 10.53
C ALA A 143 -13.72 -2.97 10.95
N CYS A 144 -12.87 -2.65 9.97
CA CYS A 144 -11.45 -2.39 10.19
C CYS A 144 -10.64 -3.59 10.76
N ARG A 145 -11.13 -4.81 10.59
CA ARG A 145 -10.33 -6.02 10.74
C ARG A 145 -9.21 -6.06 9.69
N TYR A 146 -9.53 -5.69 8.47
CA TYR A 146 -8.61 -5.57 7.36
C TYR A 146 -8.39 -4.09 7.08
N ARG A 147 -7.14 -3.62 7.23
CA ARG A 147 -6.80 -2.19 7.16
C ARG A 147 -5.90 -1.87 6.00
N ILE A 148 -6.15 -0.71 5.41
CA ILE A 148 -5.25 -0.07 4.45
C ILE A 148 -4.67 1.17 5.11
N PHE A 149 -3.34 1.24 5.13
CA PHE A 149 -2.61 2.40 5.62
C PHE A 149 -2.07 3.20 4.44
N THR A 150 -2.26 4.50 4.50
CA THR A 150 -1.70 5.45 3.52
C THR A 150 -1.15 6.68 4.23
N ALA A 151 0.06 7.07 3.87
CA ALA A 151 0.67 8.30 4.36
C ALA A 151 0.52 9.40 3.31
N THR A 152 -0.05 10.54 3.69
CA THR A 152 -0.40 11.61 2.77
C THR A 152 0.68 12.65 2.61
N HIS A 153 0.60 13.42 1.51
CA HIS A 153 1.50 14.54 1.23
C HIS A 153 1.52 15.58 2.37
N ASP A 154 0.39 15.83 3.00
CA ASP A 154 0.22 16.76 4.12
C ASP A 154 0.48 16.11 5.50
N ARG A 155 1.23 15.01 5.52
CA ARG A 155 1.75 14.34 6.72
C ARG A 155 0.68 13.83 7.68
N ARG A 156 -0.36 13.21 7.13
CA ARG A 156 -1.28 12.36 7.91
C ARG A 156 -1.01 10.89 7.59
N LEU A 157 -1.10 10.05 8.60
CA LEU A 157 -1.25 8.60 8.42
C LEU A 157 -2.73 8.27 8.60
N LEU A 158 -3.31 7.63 7.60
CA LEU A 158 -4.72 7.24 7.59
C LEU A 158 -4.85 5.72 7.65
N ALA A 159 -5.87 5.24 8.35
CA ALA A 159 -6.29 3.84 8.34
C ALA A 159 -7.69 3.73 7.74
N LEU A 160 -7.83 2.94 6.69
CA LEU A 160 -9.09 2.69 5.98
C LEU A 160 -9.48 1.22 6.13
N ASP A 161 -10.77 0.95 6.18
CA ASP A 161 -11.31 -0.40 6.03
C ASP A 161 -11.06 -0.89 4.58
N ALA A 162 -10.40 -2.03 4.43
CA ALA A 162 -10.03 -2.56 3.12
C ALA A 162 -11.23 -2.97 2.26
N LEU A 163 -12.37 -3.28 2.89
CA LEU A 163 -13.56 -3.76 2.20
C LEU A 163 -14.39 -2.65 1.56
N ASN A 164 -14.41 -1.45 2.19
CA ASN A 164 -15.30 -0.36 1.75
C ASN A 164 -14.63 1.02 1.63
N GLY A 165 -13.39 1.17 2.10
CA GLY A 165 -12.64 2.44 2.05
C GLY A 165 -13.05 3.47 3.10
N GLU A 166 -13.87 3.12 4.09
CA GLU A 166 -14.21 4.01 5.18
C GLU A 166 -13.04 4.16 6.18
N LEU A 167 -12.95 5.32 6.82
CA LEU A 167 -11.95 5.56 7.87
C LEU A 167 -12.20 4.67 9.09
N CYS A 168 -11.14 4.04 9.58
CA CYS A 168 -11.13 3.28 10.83
C CYS A 168 -11.16 4.24 12.03
N LYS A 169 -12.34 4.52 12.56
CA LYS A 169 -12.58 5.57 13.56
C LYS A 169 -11.85 5.37 14.89
N ASP A 170 -11.41 4.15 15.16
CA ASP A 170 -10.61 3.74 16.33
C ASP A 170 -9.12 4.05 16.17
N PHE A 171 -8.67 4.47 14.97
CA PHE A 171 -7.30 4.83 14.68
C PHE A 171 -7.09 6.34 14.78
N GLY A 172 -6.26 6.81 15.71
CA GLY A 172 -5.96 8.22 15.94
C GLY A 172 -7.20 9.09 16.19
N ASP A 173 -7.24 10.25 15.55
CA ASP A 173 -8.45 11.08 15.54
C ASP A 173 -9.31 10.71 14.33
N LYS A 174 -10.33 9.87 14.56
CA LYS A 174 -11.35 9.46 13.56
C LYS A 174 -10.75 8.86 12.28
N GLY A 175 -9.73 8.03 12.42
CA GLY A 175 -9.07 7.32 11.31
C GLY A 175 -7.79 7.99 10.81
N ALA A 176 -7.30 9.01 11.50
CA ALA A 176 -6.12 9.77 11.09
C ALA A 176 -5.19 10.11 12.26
N VAL A 177 -3.88 10.04 12.00
CA VAL A 177 -2.83 10.56 12.89
C VAL A 177 -2.07 11.65 12.15
N ARG A 178 -1.93 12.84 12.76
CA ARG A 178 -1.03 13.88 12.27
C ARG A 178 0.41 13.54 12.70
N LEU A 179 1.27 13.28 11.73
CA LEU A 179 2.62 12.80 12.00
C LEU A 179 3.52 13.88 12.62
N ASP A 180 3.33 15.13 12.25
CA ASP A 180 4.20 16.25 12.63
C ASP A 180 3.41 17.40 13.26
N ALA A 181 2.50 17.09 14.18
CA ALA A 181 1.59 18.08 14.79
C ALA A 181 2.30 19.21 15.56
N SER A 182 3.51 18.96 16.06
CA SER A 182 4.33 19.92 16.81
C SER A 182 5.49 20.50 16.00
N ALA A 183 5.62 20.16 14.73
CA ALA A 183 6.76 20.58 13.92
C ALA A 183 6.57 22.02 13.39
N ASP A 184 7.64 22.78 13.43
CA ASP A 184 7.71 24.16 12.91
C ASP A 184 8.34 24.17 11.50
N TYR A 185 7.51 23.91 10.50
CA TYR A 185 7.88 24.03 9.10
C TYR A 185 6.68 24.41 8.21
N ALA A 186 6.97 24.98 7.05
CA ALA A 186 5.93 25.40 6.12
C ALA A 186 5.28 24.19 5.40
N PRO A 187 4.01 24.31 4.97
CA PRO A 187 3.36 23.28 4.16
C PRO A 187 4.19 22.87 2.94
N GLY A 188 4.33 21.56 2.72
CA GLY A 188 5.12 21.00 1.62
C GLY A 188 6.64 20.92 1.85
N GLU A 189 7.19 21.42 2.96
CA GLU A 189 8.62 21.22 3.28
C GLU A 189 8.91 19.77 3.69
N VAL A 190 7.94 19.11 4.32
CA VAL A 190 7.98 17.67 4.59
C VAL A 190 6.72 17.04 4.03
N SER A 191 6.84 15.88 3.42
CA SER A 191 5.72 15.10 2.87
C SER A 191 5.95 13.61 3.10
N SER A 192 4.94 12.80 2.83
CA SER A 192 5.09 11.34 2.73
C SER A 192 4.86 10.93 1.28
N SER A 193 5.73 10.08 0.74
CA SER A 193 5.63 9.61 -0.64
C SER A 193 5.78 8.10 -0.78
N ALA A 194 6.49 7.44 0.13
CA ALA A 194 6.58 5.98 0.19
C ALA A 194 5.32 5.37 0.82
N ALA A 195 4.99 4.15 0.42
CA ALA A 195 4.04 3.35 1.17
C ALA A 195 4.57 3.12 2.59
N PRO A 196 3.73 3.20 3.64
CA PRO A 196 4.12 2.72 4.97
C PRO A 196 4.53 1.24 4.90
N VAL A 197 5.31 0.75 5.86
CA VAL A 197 5.44 -0.70 6.05
C VAL A 197 4.72 -1.12 7.32
N VAL A 198 4.07 -2.28 7.28
CA VAL A 198 3.27 -2.77 8.41
C VAL A 198 3.68 -4.19 8.75
N ALA A 199 4.11 -4.40 9.99
CA ALA A 199 4.47 -5.72 10.50
C ALA A 199 4.24 -5.81 12.00
N ASN A 200 3.82 -6.97 12.48
CA ASN A 200 3.67 -7.28 13.91
C ASN A 200 2.86 -6.21 14.69
N GLY A 201 1.83 -5.64 14.08
CA GLY A 201 0.99 -4.63 14.72
C GLY A 201 1.60 -3.22 14.76
N VAL A 202 2.68 -2.97 14.00
CA VAL A 202 3.38 -1.68 13.92
C VAL A 202 3.32 -1.15 12.48
N VAL A 203 2.97 0.13 12.34
CA VAL A 203 3.05 0.87 11.07
C VAL A 203 4.24 1.81 11.12
N VAL A 204 5.18 1.65 10.19
CA VAL A 204 6.36 2.53 10.10
C VAL A 204 6.21 3.46 8.91
N VAL A 205 6.38 4.75 9.13
CA VAL A 205 6.22 5.81 8.14
C VAL A 205 7.48 6.64 8.03
N GLY A 206 8.02 6.73 6.83
CA GLY A 206 9.12 7.62 6.50
C GLY A 206 8.66 9.05 6.19
N SER A 207 9.62 9.87 5.82
CA SER A 207 9.37 11.24 5.42
C SER A 207 10.19 11.60 4.18
N SER A 208 9.76 12.62 3.47
CA SER A 208 10.46 13.21 2.34
C SER A 208 10.64 14.70 2.61
N VAL A 209 11.86 15.13 2.88
CA VAL A 209 12.21 16.52 3.19
C VAL A 209 12.60 17.25 1.91
N VAL A 210 12.29 18.54 1.82
CA VAL A 210 12.67 19.38 0.66
C VAL A 210 14.20 19.50 0.56
N ASP A 211 14.72 19.24 -0.64
CA ASP A 211 16.15 19.32 -0.95
C ASP A 211 16.48 20.60 -1.73
N PHE A 212 17.78 20.99 -1.75
CA PHE A 212 18.36 22.06 -2.59
C PHE A 212 17.81 23.46 -2.33
N VAL A 213 17.02 23.67 -1.26
CA VAL A 213 16.44 24.99 -0.93
C VAL A 213 17.30 25.73 0.10
N ARG A 214 17.74 25.02 1.15
CA ARG A 214 18.56 25.59 2.24
C ARG A 214 19.34 24.49 2.96
N SER A 215 20.43 24.84 3.64
CA SER A 215 21.26 23.88 4.39
C SER A 215 20.56 23.34 5.64
N LYS A 216 19.80 24.19 6.33
CA LYS A 216 19.02 23.78 7.52
C LYS A 216 17.57 23.54 7.09
N THR A 217 17.20 22.28 6.93
CA THR A 217 15.83 21.84 6.58
C THR A 217 15.13 21.22 7.79
N PRO A 218 13.82 20.99 7.73
CA PRO A 218 13.12 20.18 8.72
C PRO A 218 13.74 18.80 8.91
N ARG A 219 13.48 18.19 10.05
CA ARG A 219 13.92 16.81 10.34
C ARG A 219 13.11 15.79 9.54
N GLY A 220 13.84 14.88 8.91
CA GLY A 220 13.26 13.78 8.13
C GLY A 220 13.02 12.54 8.98
N THR A 221 12.29 12.66 10.08
CA THR A 221 12.09 11.57 11.02
C THR A 221 11.28 10.41 10.47
N VAL A 222 11.56 9.21 10.97
CA VAL A 222 10.78 7.99 10.76
C VAL A 222 9.98 7.73 12.03
N LYS A 223 8.69 7.46 11.89
CA LYS A 223 7.80 7.19 13.02
C LYS A 223 7.21 5.79 12.92
N ALA A 224 7.17 5.10 14.05
CA ALA A 224 6.44 3.86 14.21
C ALA A 224 5.23 4.05 15.11
N LEU A 225 4.08 3.60 14.64
CA LEU A 225 2.80 3.75 15.30
C LEU A 225 2.14 2.38 15.47
N SER A 226 1.32 2.23 16.48
CA SER A 226 0.45 1.06 16.63
C SER A 226 -0.56 0.98 15.46
N SER A 227 -0.66 -0.17 14.81
CA SER A 227 -1.63 -0.37 13.72
C SER A 227 -3.07 -0.40 14.23
N LEU A 228 -3.29 -0.64 15.53
CA LEU A 228 -4.63 -0.68 16.13
C LEU A 228 -5.21 0.72 16.32
N ASP A 229 -4.48 1.60 16.99
CA ASP A 229 -5.00 2.87 17.50
C ASP A 229 -4.18 4.10 17.08
N GLY A 230 -3.07 3.91 16.36
CA GLY A 230 -2.22 5.01 15.89
C GLY A 230 -1.34 5.64 16.98
N ALA A 231 -1.23 5.03 18.16
CA ALA A 231 -0.33 5.52 19.21
C ALA A 231 1.13 5.48 18.74
N LEU A 232 1.88 6.56 18.99
CA LEU A 232 3.31 6.61 18.66
C LEU A 232 4.07 5.63 19.57
N LEU A 233 4.81 4.71 18.96
CA LEU A 233 5.64 3.72 19.66
C LEU A 233 7.09 4.17 19.76
N TRP A 234 7.65 4.67 18.67
CA TRP A 234 8.99 5.25 18.63
C TRP A 234 9.16 6.20 17.45
N GLU A 235 10.19 7.03 17.54
CA GLU A 235 10.64 7.94 16.49
C GLU A 235 12.14 7.80 16.31
N PHE A 236 12.60 7.80 15.06
CA PHE A 236 14.01 7.79 14.69
C PHE A 236 14.34 9.05 13.90
N ASP A 237 15.34 9.80 14.35
CA ASP A 237 15.88 10.97 13.65
C ASP A 237 17.25 10.60 13.04
N PRO A 238 17.39 10.52 11.71
CA PRO A 238 18.66 10.18 11.08
C PRO A 238 19.76 11.24 11.28
N LEU A 239 19.39 12.44 11.74
CA LEU A 239 20.30 13.54 12.02
C LEU A 239 20.47 13.83 13.53
N LEU A 240 20.14 12.87 14.39
CA LEU A 240 20.33 13.05 15.84
C LEU A 240 21.80 13.40 16.15
N GLY A 241 22.02 14.54 16.84
CA GLY A 241 23.36 15.05 17.14
C GLY A 241 24.01 15.88 16.00
N HIS A 242 23.32 16.06 14.86
CA HIS A 242 23.80 16.84 13.71
C HIS A 242 22.88 18.03 13.42
N GLU A 243 22.76 18.96 14.35
CA GLU A 243 21.74 20.03 14.31
C GLU A 243 21.90 21.05 13.18
N ASN A 244 23.09 21.15 12.60
CA ASN A 244 23.39 22.04 11.48
C ASN A 244 23.27 21.38 10.11
N SER A 245 22.88 20.11 10.07
CA SER A 245 22.66 19.37 8.84
C SER A 245 21.14 19.26 8.55
N GLY A 246 20.79 19.04 7.30
CA GLY A 246 19.42 18.84 6.85
C GLY A 246 19.32 17.73 5.81
N SER A 247 18.11 17.45 5.39
CA SER A 247 17.75 16.59 4.25
C SER A 247 18.01 15.08 4.39
N ALA A 248 18.54 14.56 5.50
CA ALA A 248 18.52 13.13 5.72
C ALA A 248 17.08 12.68 6.03
N ASN A 249 16.58 11.72 5.27
CA ASN A 249 15.19 11.29 5.37
C ASN A 249 15.00 9.93 4.68
N VAL A 250 13.86 9.26 4.94
CA VAL A 250 13.47 7.98 4.33
C VAL A 250 12.28 8.21 3.41
N TRP A 251 12.55 8.55 2.16
CA TRP A 251 11.53 8.86 1.15
C TRP A 251 11.23 7.70 0.20
N SER A 252 12.07 6.67 0.19
CA SER A 252 11.89 5.48 -0.62
C SER A 252 11.30 4.32 0.19
N GLN A 253 11.02 3.21 -0.47
CA GLN A 253 10.38 2.07 0.16
C GLN A 253 11.31 1.41 1.19
N MET A 254 10.77 1.14 2.37
CA MET A 254 11.40 0.35 3.43
C MET A 254 11.10 -1.13 3.22
N SER A 255 11.91 -2.01 3.82
CA SER A 255 11.65 -3.44 3.90
C SER A 255 11.69 -3.93 5.35
N VAL A 256 11.06 -5.08 5.61
CA VAL A 256 10.92 -5.62 6.96
C VAL A 256 11.37 -7.06 7.00
N ASP A 257 12.09 -7.41 8.03
CA ASP A 257 12.35 -8.78 8.48
C ASP A 257 11.51 -9.04 9.73
N GLU A 258 10.36 -9.69 9.55
CA GLU A 258 9.42 -9.97 10.63
C GLU A 258 9.99 -10.96 11.64
N GLN A 259 10.82 -11.91 11.19
CA GLN A 259 11.40 -12.93 12.06
C GLN A 259 12.37 -12.32 13.07
N HIS A 260 13.19 -11.35 12.62
CA HIS A 260 14.15 -10.67 13.47
C HIS A 260 13.63 -9.34 14.03
N GLN A 261 12.39 -8.97 13.71
CA GLN A 261 11.75 -7.70 14.13
C GLN A 261 12.56 -6.46 13.71
N LEU A 262 13.09 -6.48 12.49
CA LEU A 262 13.89 -5.39 11.94
C LEU A 262 13.15 -4.67 10.83
N VAL A 263 13.32 -3.35 10.77
CA VAL A 263 12.97 -2.53 9.61
C VAL A 263 14.24 -1.92 9.03
N TYR A 264 14.40 -2.02 7.71
CA TYR A 264 15.54 -1.45 6.99
C TYR A 264 15.12 -0.11 6.40
N LEU A 265 15.85 0.94 6.81
CA LEU A 265 15.58 2.32 6.46
C LEU A 265 16.61 2.79 5.41
N PRO A 266 16.20 3.04 4.16
CA PRO A 266 17.07 3.59 3.12
C PRO A 266 17.23 5.10 3.30
N THR A 267 18.25 5.54 4.04
CA THR A 267 18.57 6.95 4.33
C THR A 267 19.59 7.54 3.36
#